data_af91f78c0b25305d2abaebcd3eb145ad
#
_entry.id   af91f78c0b25305d2abaebcd3eb145ad
#
_cell.length_a   1.000
_cell.length_b   1.000
_cell.length_c   1.000
_cell.angle_alpha   90.00
_cell.angle_beta   90.00
_cell.angle_gamma   90.00
#
_symmetry.space_group_name_H-M   'P 1'
#
loop_
_entity.id
_entity.type
_entity.pdbx_description
1 polymer ?
#
loop_
_entity_poly.entity_id
_entity_poly.type
_entity_poly.pdbx_seq_one_letter_code
_entity_poly.pdbx_strand_id
1 'polypeptide(L)'
;LLAHYNQNTHLIYNGYDADIFVPQNTISKYFYITYLGKLYSTQLRDPRLLFEALKQLIAAHQIDASVIRVLFHTDSKGIKEIQELGEQYKLTELLDINGYIPRQEILPIMHKSSILLVLTTKSTSNGTHGIMGTKFFENIGVEKPILCVRSDEECLADAIHKTNAGLAATNVEEVKRFILDKYHEWQQNGYTHQEVINKEQFTRQHEAQQFEKLFLQCIQ
;
A
#
# COMPACT_ATOMS: atom_id res chain seq x y z
N LEU A 1 10.60 -15.27 13.48
CA LEU A 1 9.89 -15.04 14.75
C LEU A 1 9.59 -16.37 15.46
N LEU A 2 8.93 -17.32 14.80
CA LEU A 2 8.55 -18.61 15.42
C LEU A 2 9.74 -19.45 15.90
N ALA A 3 10.92 -19.31 15.28
CA ALA A 3 12.13 -20.04 15.65
C ALA A 3 12.70 -19.66 17.05
N HIS A 4 12.25 -18.54 17.63
CA HIS A 4 12.69 -18.06 18.94
C HIS A 4 11.69 -18.33 20.06
N TYR A 5 10.51 -18.87 19.74
CA TYR A 5 9.45 -19.12 20.71
C TYR A 5 9.21 -20.63 20.88
N ASN A 6 8.85 -21.01 22.08
CA ASN A 6 8.60 -22.39 22.46
C ASN A 6 7.40 -22.96 21.68
N GLN A 7 7.22 -24.27 21.66
CA GLN A 7 6.33 -25.07 20.81
C GLN A 7 4.84 -24.67 20.74
N ASN A 8 4.38 -23.76 21.59
CA ASN A 8 2.97 -23.33 21.67
C ASN A 8 2.70 -21.93 21.09
N THR A 9 3.53 -21.44 20.17
CA THR A 9 3.33 -20.14 19.55
C THR A 9 2.65 -20.31 18.20
N HIS A 10 1.51 -19.63 18.01
CA HIS A 10 0.76 -19.60 16.77
C HIS A 10 0.76 -18.20 16.19
N LEU A 11 1.03 -18.08 14.89
CA LEU A 11 0.96 -16.82 14.17
C LEU A 11 -0.42 -16.72 13.52
N ILE A 12 -1.21 -15.74 13.97
CA ILE A 12 -2.48 -15.37 13.34
C ILE A 12 -2.34 -13.94 12.84
N TYR A 13 -2.48 -13.75 11.54
CA TYR A 13 -2.44 -12.44 10.93
C TYR A 13 -3.74 -11.67 11.20
N ASN A 14 -3.64 -10.34 11.23
CA ASN A 14 -4.81 -9.47 11.17
C ASN A 14 -5.55 -9.68 9.83
N GLY A 15 -6.80 -9.23 9.75
CA GLY A 15 -7.62 -9.40 8.56
C GLY A 15 -8.44 -8.17 8.19
N TYR A 16 -8.95 -8.17 6.96
CA TYR A 16 -9.93 -7.19 6.48
C TYR A 16 -11.35 -7.75 6.53
N ASP A 17 -12.32 -6.85 6.56
CA ASP A 17 -13.74 -7.18 6.48
C ASP A 17 -14.12 -7.39 5.00
N ALA A 18 -14.37 -8.65 4.63
CA ALA A 18 -14.64 -9.01 3.24
C ALA A 18 -16.02 -8.53 2.73
N ASP A 19 -16.93 -8.18 3.61
CA ASP A 19 -18.23 -7.61 3.25
C ASP A 19 -18.12 -6.11 2.95
N ILE A 20 -17.09 -5.44 3.48
CA ILE A 20 -16.85 -4.00 3.30
C ILE A 20 -15.85 -3.74 2.17
N PHE A 21 -14.68 -4.39 2.24
CA PHE A 21 -13.60 -4.16 1.28
C PHE A 21 -13.74 -5.07 0.07
N VAL A 22 -14.68 -4.72 -0.80
CA VAL A 22 -14.98 -5.46 -2.04
C VAL A 22 -14.34 -4.77 -3.25
N PRO A 23 -13.91 -5.53 -4.28
CA PRO A 23 -13.37 -4.95 -5.51
C PRO A 23 -14.42 -4.12 -6.25
N GLN A 24 -14.01 -2.95 -6.74
CA GLN A 24 -14.81 -2.14 -7.63
C GLN A 24 -13.94 -1.38 -8.63
N ASN A 25 -14.24 -1.52 -9.91
CA ASN A 25 -13.59 -0.76 -10.98
C ASN A 25 -14.31 0.57 -11.18
N THR A 26 -13.69 1.66 -10.71
CA THR A 26 -14.22 3.02 -10.85
C THR A 26 -13.41 3.77 -11.87
N ILE A 27 -14.03 4.18 -12.96
CA ILE A 27 -13.40 5.02 -13.99
C ILE A 27 -13.00 6.37 -13.36
N SER A 28 -11.76 6.75 -13.57
CA SER A 28 -11.20 7.99 -13.06
C SER A 28 -10.55 8.83 -14.15
N LYS A 29 -10.80 10.14 -14.12
CA LYS A 29 -10.17 11.12 -15.01
C LYS A 29 -8.65 11.22 -14.78
N TYR A 30 -8.19 10.95 -13.57
CA TYR A 30 -6.80 11.05 -13.18
C TYR A 30 -6.24 9.70 -12.79
N PHE A 31 -4.95 9.50 -13.00
CA PHE A 31 -4.18 8.39 -12.47
C PHE A 31 -3.80 8.71 -11.03
N TYR A 32 -4.51 8.11 -10.07
CA TYR A 32 -4.30 8.36 -8.64
C TYR A 32 -3.34 7.36 -8.02
N ILE A 33 -2.28 7.86 -7.39
CA ILE A 33 -1.44 7.10 -6.46
C ILE A 33 -1.80 7.56 -5.05
N THR A 34 -2.38 6.70 -4.23
CA THR A 34 -3.04 7.12 -2.99
C THR A 34 -2.40 6.49 -1.75
N TYR A 35 -2.02 7.32 -0.79
CA TYR A 35 -1.59 6.94 0.54
C TYR A 35 -2.66 7.30 1.59
N LEU A 36 -3.11 6.30 2.36
CA LEU A 36 -4.10 6.45 3.42
C LEU A 36 -3.50 6.00 4.75
N GLY A 37 -3.03 6.92 5.58
CA GLY A 37 -2.49 6.53 6.89
C GLY A 37 -1.58 7.55 7.54
N LYS A 38 -1.24 7.31 8.78
CA LYS A 38 -0.30 8.16 9.51
C LYS A 38 1.10 7.98 8.96
N LEU A 39 1.77 9.08 8.65
CA LEU A 39 3.15 9.04 8.13
C LEU A 39 4.19 8.84 9.24
N TYR A 40 3.93 9.39 10.43
CA TYR A 40 4.88 9.53 11.55
C TYR A 40 6.06 10.45 11.22
N SER A 41 6.86 10.10 10.24
CA SER A 41 7.90 10.93 9.60
C SER A 41 8.34 10.30 8.29
N THR A 42 8.92 11.11 7.40
CA THR A 42 9.53 10.64 6.15
C THR A 42 10.84 9.85 6.37
N GLN A 43 11.39 9.85 7.57
CA GLN A 43 12.49 8.95 7.94
C GLN A 43 12.02 7.51 8.16
N LEU A 44 10.82 7.34 8.72
CA LEU A 44 10.22 6.03 9.00
C LEU A 44 9.43 5.51 7.79
N ARG A 45 8.66 6.39 7.13
CA ARG A 45 7.80 6.07 5.99
C ARG A 45 8.17 6.95 4.81
N ASP A 46 9.16 6.51 4.07
CA ASP A 46 9.86 7.32 3.09
C ASP A 46 9.30 7.16 1.68
N PRO A 47 8.68 8.20 1.09
CA PRO A 47 8.14 8.16 -0.26
C PRO A 47 9.17 8.53 -1.35
N ARG A 48 10.45 8.79 -1.01
CA ARG A 48 11.43 9.34 -1.96
C ARG A 48 11.66 8.47 -3.19
N LEU A 49 11.57 7.14 -3.08
CA LEU A 49 11.67 6.27 -4.26
C LEU A 49 10.52 6.52 -5.25
N LEU A 50 9.30 6.76 -4.75
CA LEU A 50 8.16 7.13 -5.60
C LEU A 50 8.39 8.49 -6.25
N PHE A 51 8.83 9.49 -5.48
CA PHE A 51 9.05 10.85 -5.99
C PHE A 51 10.15 10.89 -7.04
N GLU A 52 11.25 10.16 -6.82
CA GLU A 52 12.33 10.04 -7.81
C GLU A 52 11.85 9.34 -9.08
N ALA A 53 11.07 8.26 -8.95
CA ALA A 53 10.51 7.55 -10.10
C ALA A 53 9.58 8.46 -10.93
N LEU A 54 8.66 9.17 -10.28
CA LEU A 54 7.75 10.11 -10.96
C LEU A 54 8.51 11.22 -11.66
N LYS A 55 9.49 11.84 -10.99
CA LYS A 55 10.34 12.88 -11.58
C LYS A 55 11.04 12.40 -12.84
N GLN A 56 11.62 11.19 -12.81
CA GLN A 56 12.31 10.62 -13.96
C GLN A 56 11.35 10.27 -15.11
N LEU A 57 10.18 9.68 -14.81
CA LEU A 57 9.18 9.32 -15.81
C LEU A 57 8.61 10.57 -16.51
N ILE A 58 8.36 11.65 -15.77
CA ILE A 58 7.89 12.93 -16.31
C ILE A 58 8.99 13.59 -17.17
N ALA A 59 10.22 13.64 -16.68
CA ALA A 59 11.34 14.21 -17.42
C ALA A 59 11.64 13.46 -18.72
N ALA A 60 11.39 12.15 -18.75
CA ALA A 60 11.51 11.31 -19.94
C ALA A 60 10.25 11.34 -20.84
N HIS A 61 9.23 12.13 -20.53
CA HIS A 61 7.94 12.18 -21.23
C HIS A 61 7.23 10.83 -21.36
N GLN A 62 7.46 9.91 -20.42
CA GLN A 62 6.84 8.59 -20.41
C GLN A 62 5.44 8.60 -19.77
N ILE A 63 5.16 9.59 -18.92
CA ILE A 63 3.85 9.84 -18.33
C ILE A 63 3.51 11.33 -18.43
N ASP A 64 2.23 11.64 -18.54
CA ASP A 64 1.72 13.03 -18.57
C ASP A 64 1.42 13.52 -17.15
N ALA A 65 2.19 14.49 -16.67
CA ALA A 65 2.03 15.10 -15.35
C ALA A 65 0.64 15.72 -15.13
N SER A 66 -0.02 16.18 -16.19
CA SER A 66 -1.32 16.84 -16.08
C SER A 66 -2.43 15.92 -15.58
N VAL A 67 -2.30 14.61 -15.80
CA VAL A 67 -3.28 13.59 -15.39
C VAL A 67 -2.84 12.77 -14.17
N ILE A 68 -1.64 12.98 -13.64
CA ILE A 68 -1.16 12.31 -12.41
C ILE A 68 -1.62 13.08 -11.18
N ARG A 69 -2.07 12.36 -10.15
CA ARG A 69 -2.32 12.90 -8.81
C ARG A 69 -1.81 11.94 -7.76
N VAL A 70 -1.03 12.45 -6.82
CA VAL A 70 -0.55 11.68 -5.68
C VAL A 70 -1.27 12.19 -4.44
N LEU A 71 -2.20 11.38 -3.93
CA LEU A 71 -3.04 11.72 -2.79
C LEU A 71 -2.38 11.23 -1.50
N PHE A 72 -2.20 12.15 -0.56
CA PHE A 72 -1.83 11.82 0.81
C PHE A 72 -2.94 12.24 1.77
N HIS A 73 -3.50 11.27 2.47
CA HIS A 73 -4.37 11.51 3.62
C HIS A 73 -3.63 11.06 4.89
N THR A 74 -3.11 12.04 5.65
CA THR A 74 -2.18 11.75 6.74
C THR A 74 -2.31 12.74 7.90
N ASP A 75 -1.46 12.60 8.92
CA ASP A 75 -1.41 13.49 10.08
C ASP A 75 -0.73 14.84 9.74
N SER A 76 -0.94 15.83 10.59
CA SER A 76 -0.46 17.21 10.36
C SER A 76 1.06 17.32 10.19
N LYS A 77 1.83 16.48 10.89
CA LYS A 77 3.28 16.40 10.70
C LYS A 77 3.62 15.83 9.32
N GLY A 78 2.94 14.76 8.92
CA GLY A 78 3.10 14.15 7.61
C GLY A 78 2.77 15.11 6.47
N ILE A 79 1.70 15.91 6.59
CA ILE A 79 1.36 16.95 5.62
C ILE A 79 2.55 17.87 5.35
N LYS A 80 3.14 18.43 6.41
CA LYS A 80 4.28 19.34 6.28
C LYS A 80 5.48 18.69 5.61
N GLU A 81 5.86 17.49 6.07
CA GLU A 81 7.03 16.78 5.54
C GLU A 81 6.84 16.35 4.06
N ILE A 82 5.63 15.98 3.65
CA ILE A 82 5.34 15.66 2.24
C ILE A 82 5.35 16.92 1.37
N GLN A 83 4.85 18.06 1.86
CA GLN A 83 4.95 19.34 1.16
C GLN A 83 6.41 19.73 0.90
N GLU A 84 7.27 19.69 1.93
CA GLU A 84 8.70 19.98 1.82
C GLU A 84 9.40 19.04 0.80
N LEU A 85 9.08 17.76 0.81
CA LEU A 85 9.59 16.81 -0.20
C LEU A 85 9.05 17.12 -1.61
N GLY A 86 7.78 17.48 -1.73
CA GLY A 86 7.18 17.89 -3.00
C GLY A 86 7.93 19.05 -3.65
N GLU A 87 8.27 20.06 -2.86
CA GLU A 87 9.09 21.20 -3.30
C GLU A 87 10.50 20.76 -3.73
N GLN A 88 11.17 19.94 -2.91
CA GLN A 88 12.51 19.42 -3.19
C GLN A 88 12.57 18.64 -4.50
N TYR A 89 11.55 17.82 -4.79
CA TYR A 89 11.47 17.03 -6.01
C TYR A 89 10.81 17.75 -7.19
N LYS A 90 10.27 18.97 -6.98
CA LYS A 90 9.51 19.76 -7.98
C LYS A 90 8.25 19.03 -8.48
N LEU A 91 7.54 18.39 -7.57
CA LEU A 91 6.33 17.63 -7.83
C LEU A 91 5.09 18.21 -7.15
N THR A 92 5.16 19.43 -6.62
CA THR A 92 4.09 20.08 -5.84
C THR A 92 2.74 20.06 -6.56
N GLU A 93 2.73 20.30 -7.88
CA GLU A 93 1.53 20.33 -8.71
C GLU A 93 0.81 18.96 -8.83
N LEU A 94 1.53 17.87 -8.53
CA LEU A 94 0.96 16.52 -8.55
C LEU A 94 0.37 16.11 -7.20
N LEU A 95 0.76 16.80 -6.13
CA LEU A 95 0.44 16.41 -4.76
C LEU A 95 -0.89 17.01 -4.32
N ASP A 96 -1.79 16.16 -3.87
CA ASP A 96 -3.02 16.50 -3.16
C ASP A 96 -2.90 15.98 -1.72
N ILE A 97 -2.56 16.89 -0.78
CA ILE A 97 -2.16 16.53 0.57
C ILE A 97 -3.22 17.01 1.55
N ASN A 98 -3.86 16.07 2.23
CA ASN A 98 -5.01 16.30 3.09
C ASN A 98 -4.83 15.64 4.47
N GLY A 99 -5.60 16.11 5.44
CA GLY A 99 -5.75 15.48 6.74
C GLY A 99 -6.51 14.16 6.67
N TYR A 100 -6.85 13.63 7.85
CA TYR A 100 -7.68 12.44 7.95
C TYR A 100 -9.07 12.68 7.36
N ILE A 101 -9.59 11.65 6.72
CA ILE A 101 -10.92 11.62 6.11
C ILE A 101 -11.88 10.75 6.94
N PRO A 102 -13.18 11.02 6.90
CA PRO A 102 -14.20 10.17 7.50
C PRO A 102 -14.12 8.74 6.94
N ARG A 103 -14.41 7.74 7.81
CA ARG A 103 -14.34 6.33 7.43
C ARG A 103 -15.13 5.99 6.17
N GLN A 104 -16.30 6.61 5.99
CA GLN A 104 -17.18 6.42 4.84
C GLN A 104 -16.59 6.87 3.50
N GLU A 105 -15.58 7.76 3.53
CA GLU A 105 -14.92 8.27 2.32
C GLU A 105 -13.70 7.44 1.91
N ILE A 106 -13.21 6.57 2.81
CA ILE A 106 -12.01 5.75 2.57
C ILE A 106 -12.22 4.82 1.36
N LEU A 107 -13.29 4.06 1.36
CA LEU A 107 -13.55 3.06 0.32
C LEU A 107 -13.78 3.68 -1.07
N PRO A 108 -14.58 4.75 -1.24
CA PRO A 108 -14.68 5.47 -2.50
C PRO A 108 -13.33 5.99 -3.03
N ILE A 109 -12.46 6.47 -2.15
CA ILE A 109 -11.11 6.91 -2.52
C ILE A 109 -10.25 5.72 -2.97
N MET A 110 -10.30 4.60 -2.26
CA MET A 110 -9.58 3.38 -2.64
C MET A 110 -10.04 2.87 -4.02
N HIS A 111 -11.34 2.85 -4.28
CA HIS A 111 -11.90 2.37 -5.55
C HIS A 111 -11.50 3.23 -6.76
N LYS A 112 -11.40 4.54 -6.61
CA LYS A 112 -10.93 5.43 -7.68
C LYS A 112 -9.42 5.45 -7.86
N SER A 113 -8.66 4.90 -6.91
CA SER A 113 -7.21 4.88 -6.96
C SER A 113 -6.71 3.91 -8.04
N SER A 114 -5.67 4.31 -8.74
CA SER A 114 -4.95 3.46 -9.70
C SER A 114 -3.88 2.62 -9.01
N ILE A 115 -3.25 3.18 -7.98
CA ILE A 115 -2.27 2.49 -7.13
C ILE A 115 -2.52 2.87 -5.68
N LEU A 116 -2.54 1.89 -4.79
CA LEU A 116 -2.54 2.09 -3.35
C LEU A 116 -1.10 2.03 -2.82
N LEU A 117 -0.62 3.16 -2.31
CA LEU A 117 0.73 3.30 -1.80
C LEU A 117 0.83 2.77 -0.37
N VAL A 118 1.79 1.92 -0.12
CA VAL A 118 2.19 1.47 1.21
C VAL A 118 3.61 1.95 1.48
N LEU A 119 3.78 2.65 2.60
CA LEU A 119 5.08 3.11 3.06
C LEU A 119 5.47 2.32 4.30
N THR A 120 6.61 1.67 4.23
CA THR A 120 7.17 0.92 5.35
C THR A 120 8.64 1.28 5.57
N THR A 121 9.14 1.00 6.75
CA THR A 121 10.56 1.18 7.06
C THR A 121 11.33 -0.02 6.54
N LYS A 122 12.40 0.22 5.77
CA LYS A 122 13.31 -0.85 5.39
C LYS A 122 13.93 -1.46 6.65
N SER A 123 13.88 -2.79 6.76
CA SER A 123 14.51 -3.51 7.87
C SER A 123 16.00 -3.23 7.94
N THR A 124 16.50 -3.04 9.14
CA THR A 124 17.94 -3.01 9.44
C THR A 124 18.28 -4.19 10.36
N SER A 125 19.52 -4.61 10.39
CA SER A 125 19.98 -5.76 11.18
C SER A 125 19.57 -5.74 12.67
N ASN A 126 19.28 -4.55 13.21
CA ASN A 126 18.86 -4.33 14.61
C ASN A 126 17.46 -3.71 14.71
N GLY A 127 16.73 -3.57 13.59
CA GLY A 127 15.42 -2.94 13.54
C GLY A 127 14.25 -3.91 13.74
N THR A 128 13.05 -3.37 13.83
CA THR A 128 11.83 -4.16 13.85
C THR A 128 11.57 -4.70 12.44
N HIS A 129 11.45 -6.02 12.34
CA HIS A 129 11.15 -6.72 11.10
C HIS A 129 9.66 -7.07 11.05
N GLY A 130 9.12 -7.15 9.85
CA GLY A 130 7.85 -7.81 9.62
C GLY A 130 6.62 -7.08 10.09
N ILE A 131 6.60 -5.75 10.04
CA ILE A 131 5.40 -4.98 10.39
C ILE A 131 4.41 -5.02 9.24
N MET A 132 3.34 -5.80 9.39
CA MET A 132 2.19 -5.78 8.49
C MET A 132 1.13 -4.83 9.05
N GLY A 133 1.08 -3.61 8.51
CA GLY A 133 0.07 -2.62 8.90
C GLY A 133 -1.33 -3.01 8.41
N THR A 134 -2.38 -2.58 9.14
CA THR A 134 -3.79 -2.87 8.80
C THR A 134 -4.17 -2.47 7.38
N LYS A 135 -3.53 -1.43 6.83
CA LYS A 135 -3.78 -0.95 5.46
C LYS A 135 -3.43 -1.96 4.37
N PHE A 136 -2.45 -2.83 4.59
CA PHE A 136 -2.18 -3.92 3.66
C PHE A 136 -3.41 -4.82 3.48
N PHE A 137 -4.05 -5.23 4.56
CA PHE A 137 -5.21 -6.12 4.53
C PHE A 137 -6.42 -5.45 3.85
N GLU A 138 -6.70 -4.19 4.16
CA GLU A 138 -7.77 -3.42 3.50
C GLU A 138 -7.48 -3.28 1.98
N ASN A 139 -6.23 -3.01 1.62
CA ASN A 139 -5.80 -2.81 0.24
C ASN A 139 -5.95 -4.08 -0.62
N ILE A 140 -5.61 -5.26 -0.10
CA ILE A 140 -5.82 -6.52 -0.84
C ILE A 140 -7.30 -6.84 -1.02
N GLY A 141 -8.16 -6.41 -0.10
CA GLY A 141 -9.60 -6.62 -0.20
C GLY A 141 -10.22 -5.92 -1.40
N VAL A 142 -9.76 -4.71 -1.74
CA VAL A 142 -10.30 -3.92 -2.88
C VAL A 142 -9.64 -4.24 -4.22
N GLU A 143 -8.64 -5.11 -4.28
CA GLU A 143 -7.96 -5.55 -5.52
C GLU A 143 -7.44 -4.39 -6.38
N LYS A 144 -6.91 -3.37 -5.73
CA LYS A 144 -6.14 -2.31 -6.40
C LYS A 144 -4.65 -2.62 -6.29
N PRO A 145 -3.85 -2.31 -7.35
CA PRO A 145 -2.41 -2.52 -7.32
C PRO A 145 -1.77 -1.86 -6.10
N ILE A 146 -1.03 -2.62 -5.31
CA ILE A 146 -0.27 -2.12 -4.16
C ILE A 146 1.14 -1.80 -4.61
N LEU A 147 1.61 -0.58 -4.32
CA LEU A 147 3.01 -0.21 -4.42
C LEU A 147 3.56 0.01 -3.01
N CYS A 148 4.38 -0.92 -2.54
CA CYS A 148 5.15 -0.75 -1.31
C CYS A 148 6.53 -0.22 -1.66
N VAL A 149 6.87 1.01 -1.26
CA VAL A 149 8.18 1.61 -1.50
C VAL A 149 9.06 1.54 -0.26
N ARG A 150 10.37 1.34 -0.48
CA ARG A 150 11.35 1.00 0.55
C ARG A 150 10.90 -0.23 1.32
N SER A 151 10.60 -1.30 0.57
CA SER A 151 10.18 -2.57 1.13
C SER A 151 11.07 -3.02 2.29
N ASP A 152 10.45 -3.67 3.28
CA ASP A 152 11.15 -4.32 4.39
C ASP A 152 11.89 -5.60 3.96
N GLU A 153 11.69 -6.04 2.71
CA GLU A 153 12.26 -7.28 2.14
C GLU A 153 11.97 -8.54 2.98
N GLU A 154 10.90 -8.48 3.78
CA GLU A 154 10.50 -9.51 4.75
C GLU A 154 9.01 -9.83 4.65
N CYS A 155 8.31 -9.98 5.76
CA CYS A 155 6.97 -10.57 5.77
C CYS A 155 5.92 -9.78 4.98
N LEU A 156 6.01 -8.44 4.90
CA LEU A 156 5.10 -7.65 4.08
C LEU A 156 5.42 -7.83 2.59
N ALA A 157 6.70 -7.81 2.21
CA ALA A 157 7.14 -8.06 0.84
C ALA A 157 6.72 -9.46 0.38
N ASP A 158 6.94 -10.47 1.23
CA ASP A 158 6.51 -11.84 1.01
C ASP A 158 4.99 -11.96 0.84
N ALA A 159 4.21 -11.27 1.66
CA ALA A 159 2.75 -11.29 1.58
C ALA A 159 2.27 -10.66 0.27
N ILE A 160 2.80 -9.49 -0.13
CA ILE A 160 2.50 -8.84 -1.42
C ILE A 160 2.80 -9.80 -2.58
N HIS A 161 3.95 -10.47 -2.53
CA HIS A 161 4.39 -11.38 -3.59
C HIS A 161 3.51 -12.65 -3.68
N LYS A 162 3.27 -13.31 -2.54
CA LYS A 162 2.47 -14.54 -2.46
C LYS A 162 1.00 -14.34 -2.82
N THR A 163 0.49 -13.13 -2.64
CA THR A 163 -0.88 -12.77 -2.99
C THR A 163 -1.00 -12.13 -4.37
N ASN A 164 0.08 -11.91 -5.07
CA ASN A 164 0.09 -11.13 -6.32
C ASN A 164 -0.55 -9.75 -6.16
N ALA A 165 -0.46 -9.14 -4.97
CA ALA A 165 -1.18 -7.88 -4.68
C ALA A 165 -0.53 -6.64 -5.31
N GLY A 166 0.69 -6.76 -5.87
CA GLY A 166 1.40 -5.64 -6.46
C GLY A 166 2.92 -5.78 -6.34
N LEU A 167 3.61 -4.69 -6.06
CA LEU A 167 5.06 -4.61 -5.98
C LEU A 167 5.55 -4.18 -4.60
N ALA A 168 6.50 -4.92 -4.05
CA ALA A 168 7.35 -4.50 -2.94
C ALA A 168 8.71 -4.04 -3.50
N ALA A 169 8.86 -2.72 -3.70
CA ALA A 169 9.98 -2.13 -4.41
C ALA A 169 11.18 -1.86 -3.51
N THR A 170 12.37 -2.12 -4.01
CA THR A 170 13.65 -1.84 -3.34
C THR A 170 14.44 -0.72 -4.00
N ASN A 171 14.13 -0.38 -5.26
CA ASN A 171 14.85 0.61 -6.06
C ASN A 171 13.92 1.39 -7.01
N VAL A 172 14.45 2.48 -7.56
CA VAL A 172 13.71 3.41 -8.41
C VAL A 172 13.25 2.76 -9.73
N GLU A 173 14.06 1.90 -10.34
CA GLU A 173 13.73 1.29 -11.63
C GLU A 173 12.54 0.32 -11.53
N GLU A 174 12.42 -0.41 -10.41
CA GLU A 174 11.24 -1.23 -10.15
C GLU A 174 9.98 -0.38 -10.03
N VAL A 175 10.05 0.73 -9.28
CA VAL A 175 8.93 1.66 -9.10
C VAL A 175 8.51 2.26 -10.44
N LYS A 176 9.47 2.72 -11.27
CA LYS A 176 9.20 3.29 -12.60
C LYS A 176 8.46 2.30 -13.49
N ARG A 177 8.95 1.07 -13.57
CA ARG A 177 8.35 0.01 -14.40
C ARG A 177 6.92 -0.26 -13.96
N PHE A 178 6.70 -0.43 -12.68
CA PHE A 178 5.37 -0.70 -12.12
C PHE A 178 4.40 0.45 -12.38
N ILE A 179 4.82 1.71 -12.14
CA ILE A 179 3.99 2.88 -12.43
C ILE A 179 3.64 2.93 -13.91
N LEU A 180 4.60 2.70 -14.80
CA LEU A 180 4.41 2.77 -16.24
C LEU A 180 3.41 1.71 -16.73
N ASP A 181 3.55 0.47 -16.25
CA ASP A 181 2.62 -0.62 -16.57
C ASP A 181 1.19 -0.28 -16.14
N LYS A 182 1.02 0.21 -14.90
CA LYS A 182 -0.30 0.60 -14.37
C LYS A 182 -0.85 1.88 -15.00
N TYR A 183 0.01 2.80 -15.42
CA TYR A 183 -0.39 3.99 -16.17
C TYR A 183 -0.95 3.63 -17.54
N HIS A 184 -0.33 2.71 -18.29
CA HIS A 184 -0.84 2.22 -19.55
C HIS A 184 -2.18 1.47 -19.40
N GLU A 185 -2.31 0.64 -18.36
CA GLU A 185 -3.56 -0.04 -18.04
C GLU A 185 -4.69 0.97 -17.79
N TRP A 186 -4.41 2.02 -16.99
CA TRP A 186 -5.37 3.09 -16.73
C TRP A 186 -5.71 3.88 -17.98
N GLN A 187 -4.74 4.18 -18.85
CA GLN A 187 -5.01 4.89 -20.12
C GLN A 187 -5.97 4.10 -21.01
N GLN A 188 -5.90 2.79 -21.00
CA GLN A 188 -6.76 1.91 -21.81
C GLN A 188 -8.17 1.76 -21.23
N ASN A 189 -8.28 1.63 -19.92
CA ASN A 189 -9.51 1.21 -19.24
C ASN A 189 -10.18 2.32 -18.42
N GLY A 190 -9.46 3.39 -18.08
CA GLY A 190 -9.89 4.42 -17.12
C GLY A 190 -9.75 4.00 -15.66
N TYR A 191 -9.30 2.78 -15.38
CA TYR A 191 -9.04 2.22 -14.06
C TYR A 191 -7.91 1.19 -14.13
N THR A 192 -7.44 0.76 -12.95
CA THR A 192 -6.52 -0.37 -12.81
C THR A 192 -7.14 -1.45 -11.94
N HIS A 193 -6.72 -2.67 -12.15
CA HIS A 193 -7.13 -3.84 -11.36
C HIS A 193 -5.91 -4.70 -11.04
N GLN A 194 -5.96 -5.39 -9.93
CA GLN A 194 -4.94 -6.35 -9.54
C GLN A 194 -5.61 -7.66 -9.13
N GLU A 195 -5.39 -8.71 -9.89
CA GLU A 195 -5.85 -10.04 -9.50
C GLU A 195 -5.09 -10.52 -8.27
N VAL A 196 -5.73 -10.42 -7.10
CA VAL A 196 -5.15 -10.84 -5.82
C VAL A 196 -5.57 -12.28 -5.54
N ILE A 197 -4.58 -13.15 -5.41
CA ILE A 197 -4.77 -14.57 -5.10
C ILE A 197 -4.61 -14.85 -3.60
N ASN A 198 -5.25 -15.91 -3.11
CA ASN A 198 -5.12 -16.36 -1.71
C ASN A 198 -5.44 -15.29 -0.65
N LYS A 199 -6.25 -14.28 -0.99
CA LYS A 199 -6.60 -13.18 -0.07
C LYS A 199 -7.53 -13.62 1.07
N GLU A 200 -8.23 -14.75 0.91
CA GLU A 200 -9.17 -15.30 1.88
C GLU A 200 -8.52 -15.58 3.23
N GLN A 201 -7.24 -15.96 3.23
CA GLN A 201 -6.45 -16.17 4.45
C GLN A 201 -6.26 -14.91 5.31
N PHE A 202 -6.52 -13.73 4.73
CA PHE A 202 -6.42 -12.43 5.39
C PHE A 202 -7.79 -11.79 5.64
N THR A 203 -8.86 -12.57 5.68
CA THR A 203 -10.16 -12.07 6.11
C THR A 203 -10.32 -12.18 7.63
N ARG A 204 -11.10 -11.29 8.23
CA ARG A 204 -11.45 -11.38 9.66
C ARG A 204 -12.19 -12.66 10.00
N GLN A 205 -12.96 -13.20 9.06
CA GLN A 205 -13.61 -14.48 9.24
C GLN A 205 -12.59 -15.62 9.39
N HIS A 206 -11.57 -15.64 8.53
CA HIS A 206 -10.49 -16.64 8.64
C HIS A 206 -9.68 -16.48 9.93
N GLU A 207 -9.37 -15.24 10.33
CA GLU A 207 -8.74 -14.91 11.61
C GLU A 207 -9.55 -15.49 12.79
N ALA A 208 -10.87 -15.26 12.83
CA ALA A 208 -11.75 -15.79 13.87
C ALA A 208 -11.76 -17.33 13.91
N GLN A 209 -11.80 -17.99 12.75
CA GLN A 209 -11.73 -19.46 12.66
C GLN A 209 -10.39 -20.02 13.20
N GLN A 210 -9.28 -19.31 12.98
CA GLN A 210 -7.99 -19.72 13.55
C GLN A 210 -7.99 -19.61 15.08
N PHE A 211 -8.54 -18.53 15.64
CA PHE A 211 -8.70 -18.39 17.09
C PHE A 211 -9.63 -19.47 17.68
N GLU A 212 -10.78 -19.73 17.06
CA GLU A 212 -11.70 -20.79 17.48
C GLU A 212 -10.98 -22.14 17.54
N LYS A 213 -10.24 -22.51 16.50
CA LYS A 213 -9.46 -23.74 16.46
C LYS A 213 -8.46 -23.86 17.60
N LEU A 214 -7.75 -22.76 17.91
CA LEU A 214 -6.80 -22.73 19.02
C LEU A 214 -7.50 -22.91 20.38
N PHE A 215 -8.62 -22.21 20.60
CA PHE A 215 -9.37 -22.33 21.85
C PHE A 215 -9.89 -23.75 22.06
N LEU A 216 -10.38 -24.40 21.02
CA LEU A 216 -10.84 -25.80 21.10
C LEU A 216 -9.68 -26.78 21.45
N GLN A 217 -8.46 -26.50 21.00
CA GLN A 217 -7.30 -27.28 21.39
C GLN A 217 -6.87 -27.10 22.86
N CYS A 218 -7.15 -25.93 23.45
CA CYS A 218 -6.80 -25.64 24.84
C CYS A 218 -7.76 -26.26 25.86
N ILE A 219 -8.97 -26.65 25.46
CA ILE A 219 -10.00 -27.22 26.35
C ILE A 219 -10.12 -28.75 26.23
N GLN A 220 -9.33 -29.37 25.38
CA GLN A 220 -9.13 -30.83 25.30
C GLN A 220 -7.95 -31.27 26.17
#